data_22eba8a14c95e57e4c995a53cb2fe35c
#
_entry.id   22eba8a14c95e57e4c995a53cb2fe35c
#
_cell.length_a   1.000
_cell.length_b   1.000
_cell.length_c   1.000
_cell.angle_alpha   90.00
_cell.angle_beta   90.00
_cell.angle_gamma   90.00
#
_symmetry.space_group_name_H-M   'P 1'
#
loop_
_entity.id
_entity.type
_entity.pdbx_description
1 polymer ?
#
loop_
_entity_poly.entity_id
_entity_poly.type
_entity_poly.pdbx_seq_one_letter_code
_entity_poly.pdbx_strand_id
1 'polypeptide(L)'
;MVMRVEIVGCIIGEMMKALRRALFLLAVYFASTLVIATPAAAQGVTVPAVDLQCLSPNPSGAIDVPVYPGATLTGFANCKVSNPNAYVERISIEVNAGTLVVAAPGTITLGANGESEFQATVRADQRLTMSGKTLEVTARVVEANGVPPPNTAESKVQMIINILQFSRLQVEATQPFLQLSPKTDHNFEFKVYNQGNWADKFIVGVT
;
A
#
# COMPACT_ATOMS: atom_id res chain seq x y z
N MET A 1 32.47 -42.30 -89.34
CA MET A 1 32.93 -41.79 -88.00
C MET A 1 31.99 -40.69 -87.54
N VAL A 2 30.68 -41.00 -87.30
CA VAL A 2 29.70 -40.01 -86.92
C VAL A 2 28.74 -40.47 -85.76
N MET A 3 29.06 -41.60 -85.09
CA MET A 3 28.13 -42.22 -84.13
C MET A 3 28.49 -42.03 -82.68
N ARG A 4 29.42 -41.12 -82.32
CA ARG A 4 29.88 -40.88 -80.91
C ARG A 4 29.44 -39.56 -80.27
N VAL A 5 28.90 -38.68 -81.09
CA VAL A 5 28.57 -37.31 -80.56
C VAL A 5 27.14 -37.19 -79.96
N GLU A 6 26.17 -37.97 -80.44
CA GLU A 6 24.78 -37.89 -79.96
C GLU A 6 24.56 -38.52 -78.59
N ILE A 7 25.32 -39.56 -78.21
CA ILE A 7 25.16 -40.22 -76.90
C ILE A 7 25.65 -39.31 -75.75
N VAL A 8 26.72 -38.55 -75.99
CA VAL A 8 27.26 -37.65 -74.98
C VAL A 8 26.30 -36.44 -74.70
N GLY A 9 25.63 -35.90 -75.72
CA GLY A 9 24.64 -34.83 -75.58
C GLY A 9 23.38 -35.25 -74.82
N CYS A 10 22.93 -36.51 -75.02
CA CYS A 10 21.77 -37.05 -74.31
C CYS A 10 22.04 -37.24 -72.79
N ILE A 11 23.24 -37.74 -72.43
CA ILE A 11 23.62 -37.97 -71.03
C ILE A 11 23.79 -36.61 -70.28
N ILE A 12 24.38 -35.62 -70.93
CA ILE A 12 24.55 -34.28 -70.33
C ILE A 12 23.20 -33.61 -70.13
N GLY A 13 22.24 -33.76 -71.07
CA GLY A 13 20.89 -33.19 -70.93
C GLY A 13 20.09 -33.80 -69.81
N GLU A 14 20.17 -35.06 -69.54
CA GLU A 14 19.50 -35.78 -68.47
C GLU A 14 20.17 -35.46 -67.11
N MET A 15 21.48 -35.34 -67.02
CA MET A 15 22.20 -34.91 -65.83
C MET A 15 21.85 -33.48 -65.46
N MET A 16 21.75 -32.56 -66.43
CA MET A 16 21.33 -31.14 -66.12
C MET A 16 19.88 -31.07 -65.64
N LYS A 17 18.95 -31.90 -66.16
CA LYS A 17 17.57 -31.96 -65.64
C LYS A 17 17.51 -32.49 -64.20
N ALA A 18 18.28 -33.52 -63.90
CA ALA A 18 18.39 -34.13 -62.60
C ALA A 18 18.98 -33.13 -61.61
N LEU A 19 20.04 -32.39 -61.98
CA LEU A 19 20.67 -31.36 -61.17
C LEU A 19 19.71 -30.18 -60.87
N ARG A 20 18.96 -29.70 -61.86
CA ARG A 20 17.93 -28.68 -61.67
C ARG A 20 16.82 -29.11 -60.72
N ARG A 21 16.36 -30.38 -60.82
CA ARG A 21 15.36 -30.90 -59.87
C ARG A 21 15.89 -31.03 -58.46
N ALA A 22 17.13 -31.48 -58.30
CA ALA A 22 17.78 -31.56 -57.01
C ALA A 22 17.96 -30.17 -56.38
N LEU A 23 18.40 -29.15 -57.15
CA LEU A 23 18.52 -27.76 -56.68
C LEU A 23 17.17 -27.15 -56.30
N PHE A 24 16.11 -27.45 -57.07
CA PHE A 24 14.76 -26.98 -56.77
C PHE A 24 14.21 -27.58 -55.47
N LEU A 25 14.41 -28.89 -55.26
CA LEU A 25 14.02 -29.55 -54.01
C LEU A 25 14.81 -29.05 -52.81
N LEU A 26 16.08 -28.76 -52.99
CA LEU A 26 16.93 -28.18 -51.92
C LEU A 26 16.49 -26.77 -51.57
N ALA A 27 16.13 -25.95 -52.57
CA ALA A 27 15.58 -24.60 -52.34
C ALA A 27 14.24 -24.62 -51.60
N VAL A 28 13.34 -25.59 -51.97
CA VAL A 28 12.05 -25.76 -51.26
C VAL A 28 12.27 -26.23 -49.82
N TYR A 29 13.23 -27.13 -49.59
CA TYR A 29 13.58 -27.59 -48.25
C TYR A 29 14.12 -26.43 -47.38
N PHE A 30 15.02 -25.59 -47.91
CA PHE A 30 15.51 -24.41 -47.20
C PHE A 30 14.41 -23.35 -46.96
N ALA A 31 13.50 -23.16 -47.91
CA ALA A 31 12.37 -22.26 -47.76
C ALA A 31 11.40 -22.75 -46.67
N SER A 32 11.20 -24.07 -46.53
CA SER A 32 10.32 -24.63 -45.50
C SER A 32 10.91 -24.57 -44.08
N THR A 33 12.25 -24.56 -43.93
CA THR A 33 12.91 -24.44 -42.61
C THR A 33 12.96 -23.01 -42.11
N LEU A 34 12.81 -21.99 -42.97
CA LEU A 34 12.78 -20.57 -42.55
C LEU A 34 11.44 -20.10 -41.94
N VAL A 35 10.37 -20.89 -42.07
CA VAL A 35 9.01 -20.49 -41.61
C VAL A 35 8.72 -20.82 -40.14
N ILE A 36 9.60 -21.55 -39.43
CA ILE A 36 9.32 -22.01 -38.05
C ILE A 36 10.11 -21.27 -36.98
N ALA A 37 10.79 -20.20 -37.31
CA ALA A 37 11.29 -19.29 -36.27
C ALA A 37 10.23 -18.23 -35.96
N THR A 38 9.08 -18.64 -35.37
CA THR A 38 8.30 -17.69 -34.55
C THR A 38 9.24 -17.29 -33.42
N PRO A 39 9.56 -16.00 -33.27
CA PRO A 39 10.21 -15.57 -32.04
C PRO A 39 9.28 -16.01 -30.92
N ALA A 40 9.70 -16.96 -30.09
CA ALA A 40 9.12 -17.13 -28.78
C ALA A 40 9.27 -15.75 -28.15
N ALA A 41 8.18 -15.00 -28.12
CA ALA A 41 8.12 -13.80 -27.26
C ALA A 41 8.51 -14.35 -25.89
N ALA A 42 9.72 -14.06 -25.46
CA ALA A 42 10.09 -14.27 -24.08
C ALA A 42 9.04 -13.47 -23.30
N GLN A 43 8.08 -14.18 -22.71
CA GLN A 43 7.19 -13.59 -21.74
C GLN A 43 8.14 -13.08 -20.64
N GLY A 44 8.47 -11.81 -20.73
CA GLY A 44 9.30 -11.17 -19.74
C GLY A 44 8.63 -11.45 -18.41
N VAL A 45 9.35 -12.11 -17.51
CA VAL A 45 8.86 -12.34 -16.14
C VAL A 45 8.51 -10.96 -15.61
N THR A 46 7.21 -10.70 -15.45
CA THR A 46 6.75 -9.44 -14.85
C THR A 46 7.21 -9.46 -13.39
N VAL A 47 8.20 -8.64 -13.07
CA VAL A 47 8.67 -8.48 -11.69
C VAL A 47 7.81 -7.39 -11.06
N PRO A 48 6.89 -7.74 -10.15
CA PRO A 48 6.04 -6.76 -9.51
C PRO A 48 6.87 -5.79 -8.67
N ALA A 49 6.47 -4.54 -8.60
CA ALA A 49 7.11 -3.55 -7.73
C ALA A 49 6.08 -2.50 -7.29
N VAL A 50 6.16 -2.09 -6.04
CA VAL A 50 5.30 -1.06 -5.47
C VAL A 50 6.10 -0.19 -4.53
N ASP A 51 5.88 1.11 -4.58
CA ASP A 51 6.41 2.06 -3.60
C ASP A 51 5.25 2.72 -2.84
N LEU A 52 5.42 2.85 -1.52
CA LEU A 52 4.44 3.44 -0.62
C LEU A 52 5.12 4.50 0.24
N GLN A 53 4.54 5.68 0.27
CA GLN A 53 4.97 6.78 1.13
C GLN A 53 3.76 7.30 1.89
N CYS A 54 3.90 7.54 3.20
CA CYS A 54 2.86 8.13 4.03
C CYS A 54 3.44 9.30 4.83
N LEU A 55 2.67 10.37 4.92
CA LEU A 55 3.03 11.56 5.66
C LEU A 55 1.89 11.96 6.62
N SER A 56 2.27 12.37 7.82
CA SER A 56 1.33 12.99 8.74
C SER A 56 1.12 14.47 8.33
N PRO A 57 -0.09 15.02 8.49
CA PRO A 57 -0.33 16.45 8.35
C PRO A 57 0.37 17.29 9.45
N ASN A 58 0.80 16.64 10.54
CA ASN A 58 1.45 17.33 11.65
C ASN A 58 2.96 17.50 11.42
N PRO A 59 3.54 18.65 11.79
CA PRO A 59 4.98 18.89 11.68
C PRO A 59 5.85 17.91 12.49
N SER A 60 5.28 17.31 13.54
CA SER A 60 5.95 16.26 14.33
C SER A 60 6.14 14.93 13.59
N GLY A 61 5.47 14.74 12.45
CA GLY A 61 5.43 13.47 11.73
C GLY A 61 4.52 12.42 12.38
N ALA A 62 3.96 12.68 13.55
CA ALA A 62 3.03 11.77 14.23
C ALA A 62 1.57 12.11 13.91
N ILE A 63 0.70 11.11 13.99
CA ILE A 63 -0.74 11.25 13.80
C ILE A 63 -1.37 11.54 15.17
N ASP A 64 -1.82 12.76 15.39
CA ASP A 64 -2.47 13.15 16.65
C ASP A 64 -3.96 12.80 16.62
N VAL A 65 -4.42 12.09 17.67
CA VAL A 65 -5.81 11.69 17.83
C VAL A 65 -6.36 12.30 19.13
N PRO A 66 -7.22 13.33 19.03
CA PRO A 66 -7.87 13.91 20.19
C PRO A 66 -9.00 13.00 20.70
N VAL A 67 -9.05 12.74 22.02
CA VAL A 67 -10.01 11.80 22.64
C VAL A 67 -10.89 12.43 23.73
N TYR A 68 -10.88 13.76 23.84
CA TYR A 68 -11.75 14.47 24.79
C TYR A 68 -13.23 14.40 24.35
N PRO A 69 -14.18 14.54 25.27
CA PRO A 69 -15.60 14.56 24.94
C PRO A 69 -15.97 15.68 23.96
N GLY A 70 -16.53 15.31 22.80
CA GLY A 70 -16.84 16.23 21.71
C GLY A 70 -15.75 16.35 20.63
N ALA A 71 -14.60 15.68 20.79
CA ALA A 71 -13.56 15.61 19.76
C ALA A 71 -13.99 14.72 18.59
N THR A 72 -13.28 14.84 17.47
CA THR A 72 -13.48 13.99 16.27
C THR A 72 -13.12 12.53 16.51
N LEU A 73 -12.25 12.25 17.48
CA LEU A 73 -11.70 10.94 17.83
C LEU A 73 -10.88 10.29 16.69
N THR A 74 -10.55 11.06 15.68
CA THR A 74 -9.88 10.57 14.46
C THR A 74 -8.59 11.31 14.19
N GLY A 75 -7.63 10.59 13.63
CA GLY A 75 -6.43 11.11 13.01
C GLY A 75 -6.21 10.43 11.68
N PHE A 76 -5.34 10.96 10.83
CA PHE A 76 -5.09 10.39 9.51
C PHE A 76 -3.67 10.63 9.03
N ALA A 77 -3.24 9.76 8.10
CA ALA A 77 -2.06 9.94 7.29
C ALA A 77 -2.44 10.07 5.83
N ASN A 78 -1.77 10.95 5.10
CA ASN A 78 -1.87 11.03 3.65
C ASN A 78 -0.83 10.10 3.05
N CYS A 79 -1.27 9.10 2.31
CA CYS A 79 -0.43 8.09 1.69
C CYS A 79 -0.47 8.22 0.18
N LYS A 80 0.66 7.92 -0.46
CA LYS A 80 0.83 7.85 -1.90
C LYS A 80 1.39 6.49 -2.24
N VAL A 81 0.74 5.79 -3.14
CA VAL A 81 1.21 4.52 -3.70
C VAL A 81 1.56 4.72 -5.16
N SER A 82 2.68 4.16 -5.61
CA SER A 82 3.13 4.22 -6.98
C SER A 82 3.50 2.86 -7.54
N ASN A 83 3.22 2.68 -8.83
CA ASN A 83 3.61 1.55 -9.63
C ASN A 83 4.78 1.97 -10.54
N PRO A 84 6.04 1.56 -10.25
CA PRO A 84 7.18 1.92 -11.07
C PRO A 84 7.29 1.10 -12.37
N ASN A 85 6.39 0.15 -12.58
CA ASN A 85 6.42 -0.73 -13.75
C ASN A 85 5.67 -0.13 -14.95
N ALA A 86 6.05 -0.60 -16.15
CA ALA A 86 5.44 -0.19 -17.42
C ALA A 86 4.15 -0.95 -17.77
N TYR A 87 3.51 -1.61 -16.81
CA TYR A 87 2.26 -2.36 -16.98
C TYR A 87 1.31 -2.11 -15.80
N VAL A 88 0.06 -2.54 -15.94
CA VAL A 88 -0.99 -2.33 -14.94
C VAL A 88 -0.76 -3.26 -13.75
N GLU A 89 -0.88 -2.73 -12.52
CA GLU A 89 -0.86 -3.49 -11.28
C GLU A 89 -2.09 -3.22 -10.45
N ARG A 90 -2.60 -4.27 -9.78
CA ARG A 90 -3.60 -4.16 -8.72
C ARG A 90 -2.91 -4.37 -7.39
N ILE A 91 -3.02 -3.37 -6.54
CA ILE A 91 -2.33 -3.28 -5.27
C ILE A 91 -3.36 -3.38 -4.14
N SER A 92 -3.17 -4.30 -3.22
CA SER A 92 -3.92 -4.39 -1.96
C SER A 92 -3.30 -3.49 -0.92
N ILE A 93 -4.13 -2.70 -0.24
CA ILE A 93 -3.72 -1.84 0.87
C ILE A 93 -4.25 -2.46 2.16
N GLU A 94 -3.34 -2.73 3.08
CA GLU A 94 -3.65 -3.21 4.42
C GLU A 94 -3.15 -2.21 5.47
N VAL A 95 -4.01 -1.87 6.42
CA VAL A 95 -3.70 -0.92 7.49
C VAL A 95 -3.93 -1.58 8.83
N ASN A 96 -2.95 -1.50 9.72
CA ASN A 96 -3.00 -2.03 11.08
C ASN A 96 -2.58 -0.96 12.09
N ALA A 97 -3.42 -0.72 13.08
CA ALA A 97 -3.14 0.19 14.19
C ALA A 97 -3.43 -0.47 15.56
N GLY A 98 -3.25 -1.77 15.65
CA GLY A 98 -3.49 -2.56 16.86
C GLY A 98 -4.97 -2.57 17.26
N THR A 99 -5.32 -1.93 18.39
CA THR A 99 -6.70 -1.90 18.91
C THR A 99 -7.54 -0.75 18.36
N LEU A 100 -6.97 0.15 17.57
CA LEU A 100 -7.69 1.26 16.97
C LEU A 100 -8.46 0.81 15.73
N VAL A 101 -9.59 1.44 15.46
CA VAL A 101 -10.33 1.22 14.22
C VAL A 101 -9.63 1.96 13.08
N VAL A 102 -9.48 1.28 11.95
CA VAL A 102 -8.81 1.84 10.76
C VAL A 102 -9.73 1.87 9.56
N ALA A 103 -9.53 2.85 8.68
CA ALA A 103 -10.21 2.95 7.41
C ALA A 103 -9.22 3.40 6.32
N ALA A 104 -9.18 2.63 5.22
CA ALA A 104 -8.40 2.90 4.02
C ALA A 104 -9.04 2.18 2.82
N PRO A 105 -8.71 2.53 1.56
CA PRO A 105 -9.13 1.73 0.42
C PRO A 105 -8.52 0.31 0.51
N GLY A 106 -9.32 -0.72 0.19
CA GLY A 106 -8.84 -2.10 0.24
C GLY A 106 -7.92 -2.47 -0.92
N THR A 107 -8.19 -1.90 -2.11
CA THR A 107 -7.39 -2.13 -3.33
C THR A 107 -7.35 -0.89 -4.19
N ILE A 108 -6.23 -0.70 -4.90
CA ILE A 108 -6.01 0.37 -5.87
C ILE A 108 -5.43 -0.26 -7.13
N THR A 109 -5.95 0.11 -8.30
CA THR A 109 -5.40 -0.32 -9.59
C THR A 109 -4.65 0.85 -10.21
N LEU A 110 -3.38 0.64 -10.51
CA LEU A 110 -2.51 1.64 -11.11
C LEU A 110 -2.08 1.21 -12.52
N GLY A 111 -2.15 2.14 -13.46
CA GLY A 111 -1.56 1.98 -14.78
C GLY A 111 -0.04 1.96 -14.74
N ALA A 112 0.58 1.82 -15.91
CA ALA A 112 2.03 1.91 -16.07
C ALA A 112 2.57 3.25 -15.55
N ASN A 113 3.56 3.21 -14.64
CA ASN A 113 4.15 4.38 -13.97
C ASN A 113 3.10 5.28 -13.28
N GLY A 114 1.95 4.68 -12.90
CA GLY A 114 0.83 5.38 -12.27
C GLY A 114 1.04 5.58 -10.77
N GLU A 115 0.42 6.63 -10.25
CA GLU A 115 0.42 6.99 -8.84
C GLU A 115 -1.01 7.26 -8.38
N SER A 116 -1.29 7.01 -7.10
CA SER A 116 -2.58 7.35 -6.47
C SER A 116 -2.36 7.77 -5.03
N GLU A 117 -3.07 8.80 -4.62
CA GLU A 117 -3.11 9.25 -3.24
C GLU A 117 -4.35 8.68 -2.54
N PHE A 118 -4.18 8.35 -1.27
CA PHE A 118 -5.27 7.91 -0.41
C PHE A 118 -5.01 8.34 1.04
N GLN A 119 -6.04 8.27 1.85
CA GLN A 119 -5.95 8.59 3.26
C GLN A 119 -6.13 7.33 4.10
N ALA A 120 -5.19 7.08 5.02
CA ALA A 120 -5.31 6.08 6.07
C ALA A 120 -5.81 6.78 7.35
N THR A 121 -7.04 6.49 7.73
CA THR A 121 -7.69 7.10 8.90
C THR A 121 -7.68 6.13 10.06
N VAL A 122 -7.38 6.64 11.26
CA VAL A 122 -7.46 5.90 12.51
C VAL A 122 -8.51 6.55 13.41
N ARG A 123 -9.24 5.72 14.17
CA ARG A 123 -10.22 6.19 15.14
C ARG A 123 -9.99 5.52 16.48
N ALA A 124 -9.93 6.35 17.52
CA ALA A 124 -9.82 5.92 18.90
C ALA A 124 -11.17 5.96 19.62
N ASP A 125 -11.27 5.26 20.75
CA ASP A 125 -12.38 5.39 21.66
C ASP A 125 -12.26 6.68 22.48
N GLN A 126 -13.40 7.21 22.88
CA GLN A 126 -13.46 8.39 23.75
C GLN A 126 -12.77 8.10 25.08
N ARG A 127 -11.97 9.05 25.58
CA ARG A 127 -11.19 8.92 26.82
C ARG A 127 -10.16 7.78 26.83
N LEU A 128 -9.76 7.28 25.66
CA LEU A 128 -8.65 6.35 25.61
C LEU A 128 -7.43 6.97 26.30
N THR A 129 -6.75 6.17 27.11
CA THR A 129 -5.57 6.62 27.88
C THR A 129 -4.48 7.18 26.94
N MET A 130 -3.88 8.30 27.33
CA MET A 130 -2.74 8.89 26.61
C MET A 130 -1.67 7.83 26.37
N SER A 131 -1.30 7.63 25.12
CA SER A 131 -0.29 6.63 24.73
C SER A 131 0.17 6.85 23.29
N GLY A 132 1.40 6.39 22.99
CA GLY A 132 1.88 6.20 21.61
C GLY A 132 1.45 4.82 21.11
N LYS A 133 1.02 4.75 19.85
CA LYS A 133 0.72 3.52 19.13
C LYS A 133 1.38 3.57 17.76
N THR A 134 1.47 2.43 17.08
CA THR A 134 2.04 2.36 15.73
C THR A 134 0.93 2.13 14.72
N LEU A 135 0.93 2.91 13.65
CA LEU A 135 0.21 2.64 12.41
C LEU A 135 1.17 1.95 11.44
N GLU A 136 0.81 0.80 10.94
CA GLU A 136 1.49 0.13 9.84
C GLU A 136 0.58 0.14 8.61
N VAL A 137 1.09 0.64 7.51
CA VAL A 137 0.42 0.61 6.20
C VAL A 137 1.25 -0.27 5.28
N THR A 138 0.65 -1.29 4.69
CA THR A 138 1.28 -2.21 3.76
C THR A 138 0.60 -2.14 2.41
N ALA A 139 1.36 -1.91 1.36
CA ALA A 139 0.92 -2.02 -0.03
C ALA A 139 1.53 -3.29 -0.64
N ARG A 140 0.69 -4.16 -1.22
CA ARG A 140 1.11 -5.43 -1.81
C ARG A 140 0.54 -5.59 -3.20
N VAL A 141 1.37 -5.94 -4.17
CA VAL A 141 0.92 -6.27 -5.53
C VAL A 141 0.22 -7.63 -5.52
N VAL A 142 -1.06 -7.65 -5.90
CA VAL A 142 -1.88 -8.87 -5.96
C VAL A 142 -2.12 -9.34 -7.39
N GLU A 143 -2.02 -8.43 -8.37
CA GLU A 143 -2.07 -8.75 -9.80
C GLU A 143 -1.10 -7.86 -10.56
N ALA A 144 -0.39 -8.45 -11.50
CA ALA A 144 0.46 -7.77 -12.47
C ALA A 144 -0.01 -8.14 -13.87
N ASN A 145 -0.43 -7.15 -14.66
CA ASN A 145 -0.99 -7.33 -15.99
C ASN A 145 -2.17 -8.34 -16.05
N GLY A 146 -3.04 -8.32 -15.00
CA GLY A 146 -4.24 -9.15 -14.91
C GLY A 146 -4.02 -10.59 -14.43
N VAL A 147 -2.80 -10.95 -14.03
CA VAL A 147 -2.48 -12.26 -13.48
C VAL A 147 -1.78 -12.14 -12.12
N PRO A 148 -1.93 -13.12 -11.22
CA PRO A 148 -1.17 -13.14 -9.98
C PRO A 148 0.34 -13.16 -10.27
N PRO A 149 1.14 -12.31 -9.61
CA PRO A 149 2.57 -12.26 -9.84
C PRO A 149 3.27 -13.49 -9.26
N PRO A 150 4.37 -13.97 -9.88
CA PRO A 150 5.11 -15.13 -9.40
C PRO A 150 5.82 -14.87 -8.07
N ASN A 151 6.14 -13.61 -7.77
CA ASN A 151 6.78 -13.18 -6.54
C ASN A 151 5.94 -12.10 -5.88
N THR A 152 5.96 -12.04 -4.55
CA THR A 152 5.29 -11.01 -3.78
C THR A 152 6.14 -9.75 -3.77
N ALA A 153 5.57 -8.61 -4.19
CA ALA A 153 6.14 -7.29 -3.96
C ALA A 153 5.30 -6.56 -2.95
N GLU A 154 5.93 -6.04 -1.92
CA GLU A 154 5.27 -5.25 -0.87
C GLU A 154 6.16 -4.10 -0.41
N SER A 155 5.51 -3.00 -0.05
CA SER A 155 6.13 -1.84 0.58
C SER A 155 5.38 -1.52 1.87
N LYS A 156 6.13 -1.22 2.94
CA LYS A 156 5.58 -0.96 4.28
C LYS A 156 6.05 0.37 4.81
N VAL A 157 5.13 1.10 5.41
CA VAL A 157 5.43 2.35 6.13
C VAL A 157 4.87 2.25 7.54
N GLN A 158 5.68 2.65 8.53
CA GLN A 158 5.26 2.73 9.92
C GLN A 158 5.27 4.18 10.37
N MET A 159 4.22 4.57 11.10
CA MET A 159 4.05 5.91 11.64
C MET A 159 3.62 5.84 13.10
N ILE A 160 3.89 6.89 13.86
CA ILE A 160 3.47 7.00 15.26
C ILE A 160 2.09 7.65 15.32
N ILE A 161 1.20 7.07 16.11
CA ILE A 161 -0.09 7.64 16.50
C ILE A 161 0.04 8.11 17.94
N ASN A 162 -0.26 9.38 18.21
CA ASN A 162 -0.31 9.95 19.53
C ASN A 162 -1.77 10.09 19.99
N ILE A 163 -2.18 9.36 21.01
CA ILE A 163 -3.42 9.64 21.71
C ILE A 163 -3.16 10.83 22.61
N LEU A 164 -3.79 11.97 22.29
CA LEU A 164 -3.52 13.23 22.99
C LEU A 164 -4.06 13.21 24.40
N GLN A 165 -3.29 13.80 25.33
CA GLN A 165 -3.75 14.06 26.69
C GLN A 165 -4.79 15.18 26.69
N PHE A 166 -5.80 15.04 27.52
CA PHE A 166 -6.69 16.13 27.91
C PHE A 166 -6.96 16.08 29.41
N SER A 167 -7.09 17.24 30.01
CA SER A 167 -7.40 17.40 31.42
C SER A 167 -8.85 17.81 31.60
N ARG A 168 -9.53 17.17 32.52
CA ARG A 168 -10.89 17.52 32.91
C ARG A 168 -11.07 17.25 34.39
N LEU A 169 -11.61 18.26 35.08
CA LEU A 169 -11.84 18.25 36.52
C LEU A 169 -13.34 18.29 36.79
N GLN A 170 -13.79 17.48 37.73
CA GLN A 170 -15.10 17.61 38.34
C GLN A 170 -14.92 17.79 39.82
N VAL A 171 -15.58 18.82 40.39
CA VAL A 171 -15.58 19.10 41.81
C VAL A 171 -17.00 18.98 42.34
N GLU A 172 -17.17 18.23 43.43
CA GLU A 172 -18.44 18.05 44.11
C GLU A 172 -18.27 18.48 45.57
N ALA A 173 -19.14 19.37 46.05
CA ALA A 173 -19.21 19.70 47.46
C ALA A 173 -19.91 18.55 48.19
N THR A 174 -19.33 18.04 49.27
CA THR A 174 -19.93 16.99 50.10
C THR A 174 -21.23 17.50 50.75
N GLN A 175 -21.25 18.78 51.07
CA GLN A 175 -22.44 19.51 51.59
C GLN A 175 -22.66 20.76 50.72
N PRO A 176 -23.60 20.72 49.77
CA PRO A 176 -23.83 21.85 48.85
C PRO A 176 -24.48 23.05 49.52
N PHE A 177 -25.08 22.85 50.69
CA PHE A 177 -25.68 23.89 51.48
C PHE A 177 -25.39 23.70 52.97
N LEU A 178 -24.85 24.69 53.64
CA LEU A 178 -24.58 24.69 55.07
C LEU A 178 -25.04 25.99 55.73
N GLN A 179 -25.82 25.84 56.79
CA GLN A 179 -26.24 26.97 57.59
C GLN A 179 -25.18 27.25 58.69
N LEU A 180 -24.51 28.36 58.60
CA LEU A 180 -23.36 28.69 59.46
C LEU A 180 -23.74 29.60 60.59
N SER A 181 -23.23 29.31 61.79
CA SER A 181 -23.30 30.21 62.92
C SER A 181 -22.19 31.26 62.84
N PRO A 182 -22.46 32.57 63.26
CA PRO A 182 -21.45 33.57 63.22
C PRO A 182 -20.26 33.27 64.17
N LYS A 183 -19.03 33.59 63.74
CA LYS A 183 -17.80 33.47 64.53
C LYS A 183 -17.42 32.02 64.91
N THR A 184 -17.79 31.02 64.09
CA THR A 184 -17.37 29.63 64.26
C THR A 184 -16.55 29.17 63.07
N ASP A 185 -15.53 28.38 63.34
CA ASP A 185 -14.73 27.74 62.23
C ASP A 185 -15.55 26.64 61.58
N HIS A 186 -15.53 26.63 60.27
CA HIS A 186 -16.24 25.65 59.48
C HIS A 186 -15.30 24.97 58.49
N ASN A 187 -15.41 23.66 58.37
CA ASN A 187 -14.69 22.88 57.41
C ASN A 187 -15.60 22.58 56.23
N PHE A 188 -15.10 22.87 55.02
CA PHE A 188 -15.75 22.51 53.77
C PHE A 188 -15.00 21.36 53.14
N GLU A 189 -15.71 20.31 52.80
CA GLU A 189 -15.14 19.14 52.15
C GLU A 189 -15.60 19.07 50.69
N PHE A 190 -14.63 18.91 49.79
CA PHE A 190 -14.87 18.76 48.36
C PHE A 190 -14.25 17.47 47.88
N LYS A 191 -14.96 16.76 47.03
CA LYS A 191 -14.43 15.62 46.27
C LYS A 191 -14.00 16.11 44.89
N VAL A 192 -12.75 15.81 44.55
CA VAL A 192 -12.16 16.17 43.28
C VAL A 192 -11.94 14.91 42.45
N TYR A 193 -12.53 14.87 41.28
CA TYR A 193 -12.42 13.75 40.35
C TYR A 193 -11.63 14.18 39.13
N ASN A 194 -10.56 13.42 38.80
CA ASN A 194 -9.90 13.53 37.51
C ASN A 194 -10.74 12.82 36.49
N GLN A 195 -11.30 13.54 35.52
CA GLN A 195 -12.03 13.02 34.38
C GLN A 195 -11.25 13.12 33.06
N GLY A 196 -9.96 13.48 33.11
CA GLY A 196 -9.04 13.42 32.00
C GLY A 196 -8.68 11.98 31.62
N ASN A 197 -7.85 11.81 30.61
CA ASN A 197 -7.39 10.50 30.13
C ASN A 197 -5.99 10.11 30.64
N TRP A 198 -5.42 10.90 31.55
CA TRP A 198 -4.13 10.65 32.20
C TRP A 198 -4.09 11.23 33.61
N ALA A 199 -2.99 10.97 34.32
CA ALA A 199 -2.75 11.59 35.63
C ALA A 199 -2.50 13.08 35.47
N ASP A 200 -3.29 13.89 36.20
CA ASP A 200 -3.19 15.34 36.18
C ASP A 200 -2.85 15.87 37.58
N LYS A 201 -2.20 17.05 37.65
CA LYS A 201 -1.91 17.75 38.84
C LYS A 201 -2.78 19.03 38.90
N PHE A 202 -3.61 19.15 39.94
CA PHE A 202 -4.49 20.28 40.12
C PHE A 202 -3.99 21.14 41.28
N ILE A 203 -4.16 22.44 41.13
CA ILE A 203 -3.90 23.43 42.20
C ILE A 203 -5.25 23.95 42.67
N VAL A 204 -5.51 23.82 43.97
CA VAL A 204 -6.72 24.36 44.60
C VAL A 204 -6.34 25.66 45.28
N GLY A 205 -7.06 26.74 44.99
CA GLY A 205 -6.93 28.05 45.64
C GLY A 205 -8.29 28.55 46.09
N VAL A 206 -8.29 29.32 47.16
CA VAL A 206 -9.46 30.06 47.65
C VAL A 206 -9.23 31.54 47.35
N THR A 207 -10.18 32.19 46.70
CA THR A 207 -10.17 33.63 46.36
C THR A 207 -11.25 34.35 47.09
#